data_8513df69a0dad8bc1b6d16f9b6bd1e8e
#
_entry.id   8513df69a0dad8bc1b6d16f9b6bd1e8e
#
_cell.length_a   1.000
_cell.length_b   1.000
_cell.length_c   1.000
_cell.angle_alpha   90.00
_cell.angle_beta   90.00
_cell.angle_gamma   90.00
#
_symmetry.space_group_name_H-M   'P 1'
#
loop_
_entity.id
_entity.type
_entity.pdbx_description
1 polymer ?
#
loop_
_entity_poly.entity_id
_entity_poly.type
_entity_poly.pdbx_seq_one_letter_code
_entity_poly.pdbx_strand_id
1 'polypeptide(L)'
;MITIARPLLLALLLSCSVGHPASAAPSSRSTASDIVSEADCFSMGSYDQWMAGLRAKNGLLKSLLIRWKFPEDEFTRHRRNLDCRAITYRSDGHLVRGWLVRPKHGASTGKLPVIVYNRGGNRGYGALTFAHLFTHVFPLAESGYVVAASQYRGVMSAQDAASSPDQFGGDDVRDVTNLLRIVSRLPGSDPDNLFMLGQSRGAIMTFRALRETTLPIRAVAIYSGVYDLHDLLAMRPAFDGLFEVLIPDYRRHRKAELDKRSVTRWPGQLPPRTGVLMIHGDEDERAPLRSARTFAVELDRLGRPYKLVVHPGESHFLDGVRPEVHAQTLQWFERFRQRPGQ
;
A
#
# COMPACT_ATOMS: atom_id res chain seq x y z
N MET A 1 -1.68 84.42 33.50
CA MET A 1 -0.72 83.28 33.39
C MET A 1 -1.09 82.31 34.49
N ILE A 2 -1.83 81.29 34.16
CA ILE A 2 -2.35 80.33 35.15
C ILE A 2 -1.82 78.98 34.80
N THR A 3 -0.97 78.44 35.70
CA THR A 3 -0.34 77.15 35.56
C THR A 3 -1.28 76.08 36.18
N ILE A 4 -1.79 75.16 35.40
CA ILE A 4 -2.64 74.08 35.87
C ILE A 4 -1.80 72.80 35.99
N ALA A 5 -1.70 72.27 37.20
CA ALA A 5 -1.06 71.03 37.57
C ALA A 5 -1.90 69.79 37.10
N ARG A 6 -1.26 68.81 36.53
CA ARG A 6 -1.86 67.48 36.18
C ARG A 6 -1.70 66.53 37.38
N PRO A 7 -2.73 65.78 37.76
CA PRO A 7 -2.57 64.66 38.69
C PRO A 7 -2.11 63.36 37.99
N LEU A 8 -1.15 62.68 38.60
CA LEU A 8 -0.73 61.35 38.30
C LEU A 8 -1.84 60.36 38.66
N LEU A 9 -2.35 59.59 37.61
CA LEU A 9 -3.16 58.40 37.84
C LEU A 9 -2.25 57.17 37.82
N LEU A 10 -2.18 56.51 38.99
CA LEU A 10 -1.50 55.25 39.18
C LEU A 10 -2.42 54.14 38.68
N ALA A 11 -2.10 53.53 37.50
CA ALA A 11 -2.83 52.39 36.99
C ALA A 11 -2.26 51.08 37.56
N LEU A 12 -3.05 50.41 38.41
CA LEU A 12 -2.81 49.02 38.85
C LEU A 12 -3.03 48.07 37.65
N LEU A 13 -1.98 47.45 37.15
CA LEU A 13 -2.06 46.35 36.20
C LEU A 13 -2.36 45.03 36.95
N LEU A 14 -3.63 44.60 36.93
CA LEU A 14 -3.98 43.22 37.24
C LEU A 14 -3.54 42.33 36.06
N SER A 15 -2.53 41.53 36.29
CA SER A 15 -2.13 40.48 35.38
C SER A 15 -3.12 39.30 35.49
N CYS A 16 -4.11 39.23 34.58
CA CYS A 16 -4.88 38.02 34.37
C CYS A 16 -4.00 37.03 33.61
N SER A 17 -3.51 36.00 34.27
CA SER A 17 -2.92 34.82 33.65
C SER A 17 -4.03 34.03 32.97
N VAL A 18 -4.14 34.19 31.64
CA VAL A 18 -4.96 33.32 30.79
C VAL A 18 -4.26 31.98 30.70
N GLY A 19 -4.77 31.02 31.47
CA GLY A 19 -4.35 29.63 31.36
C GLY A 19 -4.68 29.11 29.95
N HIS A 20 -3.66 28.77 29.18
CA HIS A 20 -3.85 28.04 27.93
C HIS A 20 -4.41 26.65 28.28
N PRO A 21 -5.50 26.20 27.65
CA PRO A 21 -5.92 24.81 27.79
C PRO A 21 -4.79 23.92 27.24
N ALA A 22 -4.29 23.03 28.08
CA ALA A 22 -3.36 21.98 27.65
C ALA A 22 -4.01 21.23 26.49
N SER A 23 -3.32 21.24 25.36
CA SER A 23 -3.68 20.42 24.19
C SER A 23 -3.69 18.98 24.66
N ALA A 24 -4.88 18.38 24.75
CA ALA A 24 -5.02 16.97 25.08
C ALA A 24 -4.30 16.16 24.00
N ALA A 25 -3.28 15.41 24.39
CA ALA A 25 -2.64 14.43 23.53
C ALA A 25 -3.72 13.50 22.99
N PRO A 26 -3.66 13.09 21.71
CA PRO A 26 -4.66 12.17 21.14
C PRO A 26 -4.63 10.88 21.96
N SER A 27 -5.75 10.58 22.61
CA SER A 27 -5.93 9.33 23.35
C SER A 27 -5.62 8.17 22.42
N SER A 28 -4.75 7.25 22.86
CA SER A 28 -4.49 5.97 22.20
C SER A 28 -5.79 5.15 22.17
N ARG A 29 -6.62 5.34 21.14
CA ARG A 29 -7.78 4.47 20.90
C ARG A 29 -7.26 3.07 20.60
N SER A 30 -7.84 2.08 21.25
CA SER A 30 -7.59 0.65 21.03
C SER A 30 -7.64 0.31 19.54
N THR A 31 -6.63 -0.39 19.02
CA THR A 31 -6.50 -0.82 17.62
C THR A 31 -7.65 -1.72 17.14
N ALA A 32 -8.33 -2.41 18.05
CA ALA A 32 -9.56 -3.17 17.78
C ALA A 32 -10.71 -2.27 17.29
N SER A 33 -10.71 -0.97 17.58
CA SER A 33 -11.74 -0.03 17.13
C SER A 33 -11.56 0.46 15.68
N ASP A 34 -10.40 0.25 15.08
CA ASP A 34 -10.14 0.71 13.71
C ASP A 34 -10.57 -0.33 12.65
N ILE A 35 -10.63 -1.62 13.00
CA ILE A 35 -11.25 -2.68 12.18
C ILE A 35 -12.71 -2.78 12.58
N VAL A 36 -13.60 -2.50 11.65
CA VAL A 36 -15.06 -2.39 11.87
C VAL A 36 -15.75 -3.73 11.67
N SER A 37 -15.28 -4.54 10.73
CA SER A 37 -15.81 -5.87 10.46
C SER A 37 -14.76 -6.80 9.91
N GLU A 38 -14.94 -8.10 10.15
CA GLU A 38 -14.11 -9.17 9.63
C GLU A 38 -14.99 -10.31 9.12
N ALA A 39 -14.57 -10.97 8.04
CA ALA A 39 -15.18 -12.17 7.51
C ALA A 39 -14.10 -13.14 7.02
N ASP A 40 -14.33 -14.43 7.13
CA ASP A 40 -13.42 -15.45 6.62
C ASP A 40 -13.35 -15.38 5.09
N CYS A 41 -12.15 -15.24 4.51
CA CYS A 41 -11.92 -15.22 3.07
C CYS A 41 -12.34 -16.54 2.39
N PHE A 42 -12.27 -17.66 3.14
CA PHE A 42 -12.66 -18.98 2.65
C PHE A 42 -14.15 -19.29 2.83
N SER A 43 -14.96 -18.28 3.21
CA SER A 43 -16.42 -18.39 3.38
C SER A 43 -17.17 -18.80 2.11
N MET A 44 -16.52 -18.76 0.94
CA MET A 44 -17.04 -19.28 -0.33
C MET A 44 -17.25 -20.81 -0.30
N GLY A 45 -16.78 -21.51 0.72
CA GLY A 45 -16.96 -22.95 0.90
C GLY A 45 -15.81 -23.80 0.33
N SER A 46 -16.13 -24.82 -0.50
CA SER A 46 -15.15 -25.73 -1.07
C SER A 46 -14.45 -25.17 -2.31
N TYR A 47 -13.36 -25.83 -2.73
CA TYR A 47 -12.69 -25.55 -3.98
C TYR A 47 -13.65 -25.64 -5.18
N ASP A 48 -14.51 -26.67 -5.22
CA ASP A 48 -15.47 -26.84 -6.32
C ASP A 48 -16.51 -25.72 -6.35
N GLN A 49 -16.96 -25.22 -5.19
CA GLN A 49 -17.87 -24.05 -5.13
C GLN A 49 -17.19 -22.79 -5.67
N TRP A 50 -15.92 -22.56 -5.34
CA TRP A 50 -15.15 -21.46 -5.90
C TRP A 50 -14.98 -21.60 -7.41
N MET A 51 -14.59 -22.80 -7.90
CA MET A 51 -14.44 -23.08 -9.33
C MET A 51 -15.75 -22.96 -10.10
N ALA A 52 -16.87 -23.40 -9.53
CA ALA A 52 -18.20 -23.23 -10.11
C ALA A 52 -18.56 -21.73 -10.27
N GLY A 53 -18.26 -20.91 -9.30
CA GLY A 53 -18.45 -19.46 -9.36
C GLY A 53 -17.59 -18.78 -10.44
N LEU A 54 -16.34 -19.22 -10.60
CA LEU A 54 -15.45 -18.73 -11.67
C LEU A 54 -15.91 -19.19 -13.05
N ARG A 55 -16.37 -20.45 -13.17
CA ARG A 55 -16.92 -21.01 -14.41
C ARG A 55 -18.17 -20.27 -14.89
N ALA A 56 -19.07 -19.94 -13.97
CA ALA A 56 -20.29 -19.19 -14.30
C ALA A 56 -19.96 -17.82 -14.89
N LYS A 57 -18.87 -17.18 -14.46
CA LYS A 57 -18.42 -15.87 -14.96
C LYS A 57 -17.60 -15.93 -16.25
N ASN A 58 -16.87 -17.02 -16.51
CA ASN A 58 -15.83 -17.07 -17.56
C ASN A 58 -16.10 -18.10 -18.68
N GLY A 59 -17.10 -18.98 -18.53
CA GLY A 59 -17.41 -20.04 -19.49
C GLY A 59 -16.51 -21.30 -19.36
N LEU A 60 -16.86 -22.35 -20.13
CA LEU A 60 -16.31 -23.70 -19.95
C LEU A 60 -14.82 -23.80 -20.30
N LEU A 61 -14.39 -23.27 -21.44
CA LEU A 61 -13.01 -23.38 -21.93
C LEU A 61 -12.01 -22.64 -21.02
N LYS A 62 -12.37 -21.44 -20.57
CA LYS A 62 -11.54 -20.68 -19.63
C LYS A 62 -11.48 -21.35 -18.26
N SER A 63 -12.49 -22.12 -17.87
CA SER A 63 -12.51 -22.80 -16.57
C SER A 63 -11.46 -23.91 -16.45
N LEU A 64 -11.05 -24.54 -17.55
CA LEU A 64 -9.97 -25.53 -17.55
C LEU A 64 -8.61 -24.87 -17.27
N LEU A 65 -8.34 -23.74 -17.93
CA LEU A 65 -7.14 -22.92 -17.65
C LEU A 65 -7.12 -22.37 -16.23
N ILE A 66 -8.28 -22.01 -15.70
CA ILE A 66 -8.44 -21.51 -14.33
C ILE A 66 -8.08 -22.61 -13.32
N ARG A 67 -8.52 -23.87 -13.53
CA ARG A 67 -8.16 -25.00 -12.64
C ARG A 67 -6.66 -25.29 -12.67
N TRP A 68 -6.03 -25.18 -13.82
CA TRP A 68 -4.57 -25.31 -13.93
C TRP A 68 -3.83 -24.17 -13.20
N LYS A 69 -4.35 -22.93 -13.30
CA LYS A 69 -3.77 -21.75 -12.65
C LYS A 69 -3.97 -21.74 -11.12
N PHE A 70 -5.00 -22.40 -10.64
CA PHE A 70 -5.37 -22.45 -9.20
C PHE A 70 -5.60 -23.91 -8.80
N PRO A 71 -4.55 -24.67 -8.52
CA PRO A 71 -4.65 -26.08 -8.17
C PRO A 71 -5.39 -26.31 -6.86
N GLU A 72 -6.10 -27.43 -6.73
CA GLU A 72 -6.89 -27.76 -5.54
C GLU A 72 -6.04 -28.06 -4.31
N ASP A 73 -4.90 -28.70 -4.50
CA ASP A 73 -3.93 -28.98 -3.44
C ASP A 73 -3.38 -27.67 -2.83
N GLU A 74 -3.10 -26.65 -3.66
CA GLU A 74 -2.72 -25.32 -3.18
C GLU A 74 -3.84 -24.64 -2.42
N PHE A 75 -5.08 -24.69 -2.91
CA PHE A 75 -6.24 -24.15 -2.20
C PHE A 75 -6.39 -24.81 -0.83
N THR A 76 -6.28 -26.12 -0.78
CA THR A 76 -6.38 -26.91 0.46
C THR A 76 -5.23 -26.57 1.42
N ARG A 77 -4.02 -26.44 0.91
CA ARG A 77 -2.83 -26.03 1.66
C ARG A 77 -3.03 -24.64 2.26
N HIS A 78 -3.41 -23.66 1.47
CA HIS A 78 -3.67 -22.28 1.94
C HIS A 78 -4.77 -22.24 3.00
N ARG A 79 -5.89 -22.94 2.76
CA ARG A 79 -6.99 -22.99 3.72
C ARG A 79 -6.59 -23.63 5.06
N ARG A 80 -5.74 -24.63 5.03
CA ARG A 80 -5.22 -25.29 6.23
C ARG A 80 -4.22 -24.40 6.98
N ASN A 81 -3.32 -23.73 6.25
CA ASN A 81 -2.18 -23.05 6.84
C ASN A 81 -2.43 -21.57 7.19
N LEU A 82 -3.41 -20.93 6.55
CA LEU A 82 -3.61 -19.48 6.66
C LEU A 82 -4.92 -19.12 7.36
N ASP A 83 -4.83 -18.13 8.27
CA ASP A 83 -5.98 -17.34 8.74
C ASP A 83 -6.10 -16.12 7.80
N CYS A 84 -7.16 -16.12 7.00
CA CYS A 84 -7.44 -15.05 6.04
C CYS A 84 -8.75 -14.36 6.42
N ARG A 85 -8.67 -13.03 6.63
CA ARG A 85 -9.81 -12.18 6.96
C ARG A 85 -10.01 -11.10 5.90
N ALA A 86 -11.19 -11.05 5.32
CA ALA A 86 -11.67 -9.87 4.64
C ALA A 86 -12.07 -8.86 5.73
N ILE A 87 -11.47 -7.69 5.72
CA ILE A 87 -11.68 -6.66 6.74
C ILE A 87 -12.31 -5.41 6.14
N THR A 88 -13.04 -4.67 6.99
CA THR A 88 -13.39 -3.28 6.75
C THR A 88 -12.75 -2.45 7.85
N TYR A 89 -11.97 -1.44 7.49
CA TYR A 89 -11.28 -0.58 8.46
C TYR A 89 -11.60 0.89 8.22
N ARG A 90 -11.41 1.69 9.27
CA ARG A 90 -11.57 3.16 9.19
C ARG A 90 -10.30 3.82 8.69
N SER A 91 -10.46 4.73 7.74
CA SER A 91 -9.38 5.56 7.20
C SER A 91 -9.90 6.97 7.01
N ASP A 92 -9.50 7.89 7.87
CA ASP A 92 -9.87 9.32 7.83
C ASP A 92 -11.39 9.56 7.66
N GLY A 93 -12.21 8.81 8.41
CA GLY A 93 -13.68 8.88 8.34
C GLY A 93 -14.32 8.00 7.28
N HIS A 94 -13.54 7.41 6.37
CA HIS A 94 -14.02 6.48 5.34
C HIS A 94 -13.95 5.04 5.81
N LEU A 95 -14.84 4.20 5.28
CA LEU A 95 -14.77 2.75 5.42
C LEU A 95 -14.05 2.16 4.21
N VAL A 96 -12.96 1.45 4.45
CA VAL A 96 -12.13 0.89 3.39
C VAL A 96 -12.07 -0.62 3.55
N ARG A 97 -12.30 -1.35 2.45
CA ARG A 97 -12.10 -2.80 2.40
C ARG A 97 -10.63 -3.16 2.29
N GLY A 98 -10.29 -4.28 2.91
CA GLY A 98 -8.95 -4.84 2.84
C GLY A 98 -8.95 -6.32 3.19
N TRP A 99 -7.76 -6.87 3.26
CA TRP A 99 -7.52 -8.24 3.71
C TRP A 99 -6.38 -8.26 4.71
N LEU A 100 -6.50 -9.18 5.65
CA LEU A 100 -5.47 -9.53 6.61
C LEU A 100 -5.25 -11.05 6.52
N VAL A 101 -4.03 -11.46 6.21
CA VAL A 101 -3.66 -12.87 6.05
C VAL A 101 -2.42 -13.15 6.90
N ARG A 102 -2.46 -14.25 7.65
CA ARG A 102 -1.34 -14.67 8.50
C ARG A 102 -1.27 -16.18 8.61
N PRO A 103 -0.12 -16.77 8.92
CA PRO A 103 -0.02 -18.18 9.24
C PRO A 103 -0.88 -18.54 10.45
N LYS A 104 -1.58 -19.69 10.42
CA LYS A 104 -2.29 -20.26 11.60
C LYS A 104 -1.31 -20.86 12.60
N HIS A 105 -0.22 -21.44 12.08
CA HIS A 105 0.79 -22.14 12.86
C HIS A 105 2.15 -21.47 12.59
N GLY A 106 2.98 -21.34 13.60
CA GLY A 106 4.32 -20.74 13.46
C GLY A 106 4.55 -19.49 14.30
N ALA A 107 3.51 -18.88 14.85
CA ALA A 107 3.62 -17.77 15.82
C ALA A 107 3.84 -18.28 17.26
N SER A 108 4.23 -19.53 17.45
CA SER A 108 4.35 -20.14 18.79
C SER A 108 5.41 -19.49 19.69
N THR A 109 6.31 -18.68 19.16
CA THR A 109 7.42 -18.10 19.92
C THR A 109 7.78 -16.64 19.60
N GLY A 110 7.08 -15.94 18.68
CA GLY A 110 7.51 -14.61 18.31
C GLY A 110 6.52 -13.81 17.46
N LYS A 111 6.82 -12.53 17.33
CA LYS A 111 6.10 -11.62 16.44
C LYS A 111 6.51 -11.87 14.99
N LEU A 112 5.55 -11.80 14.07
CA LEU A 112 5.78 -11.96 12.63
C LEU A 112 6.02 -10.62 11.94
N PRO A 113 6.97 -10.53 10.99
CA PRO A 113 7.16 -9.34 10.17
C PRO A 113 5.89 -9.07 9.34
N VAL A 114 5.69 -7.80 8.99
CA VAL A 114 4.47 -7.33 8.34
C VAL A 114 4.78 -6.87 6.93
N ILE A 115 3.96 -7.27 5.95
CA ILE A 115 3.95 -6.73 4.60
C ILE A 115 2.61 -6.03 4.36
N VAL A 116 2.63 -4.76 3.91
CA VAL A 116 1.45 -4.12 3.32
C VAL A 116 1.56 -4.20 1.80
N TYR A 117 0.61 -4.94 1.21
CA TYR A 117 0.51 -5.13 -0.23
C TYR A 117 -0.35 -4.03 -0.85
N ASN A 118 0.22 -3.29 -1.78
CA ASN A 118 -0.38 -2.18 -2.49
C ASN A 118 -0.70 -2.60 -3.93
N ARG A 119 -1.99 -2.78 -4.23
CA ARG A 119 -2.48 -3.24 -5.53
C ARG A 119 -2.28 -2.23 -6.64
N GLY A 120 -2.27 -2.72 -7.86
CA GLY A 120 -2.37 -1.91 -9.07
C GLY A 120 -3.80 -1.51 -9.43
N GLY A 121 -3.96 -0.99 -10.65
CA GLY A 121 -5.23 -0.58 -11.21
C GLY A 121 -5.82 0.67 -10.54
N ASN A 122 -7.09 0.96 -10.83
CA ASN A 122 -7.81 2.10 -10.28
C ASN A 122 -9.29 1.75 -10.11
N ARG A 123 -9.98 2.35 -9.15
CA ARG A 123 -11.37 2.03 -8.84
C ARG A 123 -11.56 0.51 -8.71
N GLY A 124 -12.57 -0.06 -9.37
CA GLY A 124 -12.80 -1.51 -9.44
C GLY A 124 -11.85 -2.27 -10.37
N TYR A 125 -11.13 -1.59 -11.29
CA TYR A 125 -10.16 -2.25 -12.15
C TYR A 125 -8.91 -2.65 -11.35
N GLY A 126 -8.53 -3.92 -11.41
CA GLY A 126 -7.44 -4.47 -10.60
C GLY A 126 -7.80 -4.62 -9.12
N ALA A 127 -9.09 -4.56 -8.76
CA ALA A 127 -9.55 -4.83 -7.41
C ALA A 127 -9.10 -6.24 -6.98
N LEU A 128 -8.60 -6.35 -5.75
CA LEU A 128 -8.17 -7.62 -5.19
C LEU A 128 -9.37 -8.56 -5.03
N THR A 129 -9.28 -9.71 -5.65
CA THR A 129 -10.22 -10.81 -5.52
C THR A 129 -9.53 -11.96 -4.79
N PHE A 130 -10.27 -13.00 -4.44
CA PHE A 130 -9.67 -14.21 -3.86
C PHE A 130 -8.57 -14.81 -4.76
N ALA A 131 -8.73 -14.77 -6.10
CA ALA A 131 -7.71 -15.21 -7.04
C ALA A 131 -6.42 -14.36 -6.95
N HIS A 132 -6.52 -13.06 -6.73
CA HIS A 132 -5.35 -12.21 -6.46
C HIS A 132 -4.68 -12.54 -5.14
N LEU A 133 -5.47 -12.79 -4.08
CA LEU A 133 -4.92 -13.22 -2.80
C LEU A 133 -4.17 -14.54 -2.94
N PHE A 134 -4.78 -15.50 -3.63
CA PHE A 134 -4.19 -16.81 -3.91
C PHE A 134 -2.81 -16.70 -4.57
N THR A 135 -2.70 -15.81 -5.56
CA THR A 135 -1.50 -15.68 -6.37
C THR A 135 -0.40 -14.80 -5.74
N HIS A 136 -0.79 -13.73 -5.05
CA HIS A 136 0.17 -12.68 -4.65
C HIS A 136 0.31 -12.51 -3.13
N VAL A 137 -0.72 -12.87 -2.36
CA VAL A 137 -0.75 -12.60 -0.91
C VAL A 137 -0.49 -13.87 -0.10
N PHE A 138 -1.14 -14.98 -0.43
CA PHE A 138 -1.01 -16.23 0.32
C PHE A 138 0.42 -16.77 0.34
N PRO A 139 1.19 -16.78 -0.77
CA PRO A 139 2.57 -17.23 -0.73
C PRO A 139 3.45 -16.41 0.24
N LEU A 140 3.23 -15.10 0.32
CA LEU A 140 3.93 -14.24 1.28
C LEU A 140 3.58 -14.59 2.73
N ALA A 141 2.29 -14.84 3.00
CA ALA A 141 1.84 -15.21 4.33
C ALA A 141 2.35 -16.61 4.72
N GLU A 142 2.35 -17.60 3.81
CA GLU A 142 2.95 -18.92 4.06
C GLU A 142 4.45 -18.85 4.34
N SER A 143 5.12 -17.80 3.84
CA SER A 143 6.54 -17.54 4.14
C SER A 143 6.78 -16.88 5.50
N GLY A 144 5.75 -16.81 6.36
CA GLY A 144 5.88 -16.35 7.75
C GLY A 144 5.65 -14.85 7.95
N TYR A 145 4.92 -14.18 7.06
CA TYR A 145 4.57 -12.77 7.21
C TYR A 145 3.09 -12.59 7.58
N VAL A 146 2.81 -11.56 8.35
CA VAL A 146 1.47 -10.95 8.38
C VAL A 146 1.34 -10.08 7.14
N VAL A 147 0.39 -10.38 6.27
CA VAL A 147 0.18 -9.62 5.03
C VAL A 147 -1.15 -8.91 5.09
N ALA A 148 -1.14 -7.59 4.98
CA ALA A 148 -2.35 -6.78 4.84
C ALA A 148 -2.42 -6.14 3.46
N ALA A 149 -3.62 -6.04 2.91
CA ALA A 149 -3.84 -5.45 1.59
C ALA A 149 -5.06 -4.52 1.62
N SER A 150 -4.92 -3.33 1.03
CA SER A 150 -6.01 -2.36 0.90
C SER A 150 -6.63 -2.40 -0.49
N GLN A 151 -7.98 -2.29 -0.55
CA GLN A 151 -8.66 -1.99 -1.82
C GLN A 151 -8.58 -0.51 -2.19
N TYR A 152 -8.16 0.34 -1.26
CA TYR A 152 -8.32 1.79 -1.27
C TYR A 152 -9.80 2.21 -1.25
N ARG A 153 -10.06 3.48 -0.94
CA ARG A 153 -11.40 4.07 -0.95
C ARG A 153 -12.01 4.08 -2.35
N GLY A 154 -13.33 4.29 -2.45
CA GLY A 154 -14.03 4.40 -3.74
C GLY A 154 -14.33 3.08 -4.43
N VAL A 155 -14.27 1.93 -3.73
CA VAL A 155 -14.46 0.59 -4.32
C VAL A 155 -15.60 -0.19 -3.68
N MET A 156 -16.16 0.25 -2.56
CA MET A 156 -17.20 -0.50 -1.84
C MET A 156 -18.55 -0.47 -2.55
N SER A 157 -18.95 0.70 -3.04
CA SER A 157 -20.25 0.93 -3.73
C SER A 157 -20.12 2.14 -4.65
N ALA A 158 -21.15 2.37 -5.48
CA ALA A 158 -21.23 3.59 -6.31
C ALA A 158 -21.32 4.86 -5.44
N GLN A 159 -22.01 4.80 -4.29
CA GLN A 159 -22.11 5.90 -3.35
C GLN A 159 -20.76 6.18 -2.67
N ASP A 160 -20.00 5.15 -2.31
CA ASP A 160 -18.65 5.28 -1.79
C ASP A 160 -17.71 5.91 -2.82
N ALA A 161 -17.78 5.47 -4.08
CA ALA A 161 -17.02 6.06 -5.18
C ALA A 161 -17.33 7.55 -5.41
N ALA A 162 -18.55 7.99 -5.13
CA ALA A 162 -18.95 9.39 -5.27
C ALA A 162 -18.49 10.26 -4.07
N SER A 163 -18.63 9.73 -2.85
CA SER A 163 -18.29 10.47 -1.61
C SER A 163 -16.82 10.40 -1.21
N SER A 164 -16.12 9.37 -1.67
CA SER A 164 -14.73 9.08 -1.32
C SER A 164 -13.98 8.51 -2.52
N PRO A 165 -13.73 9.32 -3.56
CA PRO A 165 -13.19 8.81 -4.82
C PRO A 165 -11.75 8.34 -4.70
N ASP A 166 -11.41 7.38 -5.55
CA ASP A 166 -10.03 7.03 -5.89
C ASP A 166 -9.35 8.24 -6.54
N GLN A 167 -8.20 8.66 -6.00
CA GLN A 167 -7.45 9.83 -6.48
C GLN A 167 -6.10 9.47 -7.10
N PHE A 168 -5.91 8.20 -7.45
CA PHE A 168 -4.69 7.69 -8.10
C PHE A 168 -3.39 8.08 -7.37
N GLY A 169 -3.34 7.92 -6.06
CA GLY A 169 -2.21 8.32 -5.21
C GLY A 169 -2.31 9.76 -4.69
N GLY A 170 -3.52 10.25 -4.50
CA GLY A 170 -3.84 11.45 -3.72
C GLY A 170 -4.10 11.11 -2.24
N ASP A 171 -5.27 11.50 -1.73
CA ASP A 171 -5.65 11.24 -0.34
C ASP A 171 -5.90 9.76 -0.03
N ASP A 172 -6.14 8.95 -1.05
CA ASP A 172 -6.24 7.49 -0.96
C ASP A 172 -4.93 6.81 -0.50
N VAL A 173 -3.79 7.51 -0.50
CA VAL A 173 -2.55 7.05 0.14
C VAL A 173 -2.72 6.88 1.65
N ARG A 174 -3.59 7.66 2.28
CA ARG A 174 -3.89 7.53 3.70
C ARG A 174 -4.51 6.20 4.07
N ASP A 175 -5.18 5.54 3.13
CA ASP A 175 -5.71 4.20 3.35
C ASP A 175 -4.58 3.18 3.57
N VAL A 176 -3.44 3.38 2.91
CA VAL A 176 -2.23 2.58 3.11
C VAL A 176 -1.56 2.91 4.45
N THR A 177 -1.35 4.21 4.75
CA THR A 177 -0.68 4.62 5.99
C THR A 177 -1.51 4.29 7.24
N ASN A 178 -2.84 4.39 7.16
CA ASN A 178 -3.74 3.97 8.23
C ASN A 178 -3.73 2.45 8.40
N LEU A 179 -3.77 1.68 7.31
CA LEU A 179 -3.65 0.22 7.39
C LEU A 179 -2.31 -0.21 7.99
N LEU A 180 -1.19 0.40 7.58
CA LEU A 180 0.13 0.18 8.19
C LEU A 180 0.10 0.37 9.70
N ARG A 181 -0.48 1.49 10.18
CA ARG A 181 -0.61 1.78 11.60
C ARG A 181 -1.46 0.74 12.33
N ILE A 182 -2.56 0.30 11.73
CA ILE A 182 -3.44 -0.72 12.30
C ILE A 182 -2.68 -2.03 12.44
N VAL A 183 -2.11 -2.54 11.34
CA VAL A 183 -1.50 -3.87 11.34
C VAL A 183 -0.20 -3.95 12.12
N SER A 184 0.56 -2.86 12.23
CA SER A 184 1.77 -2.82 13.07
C SER A 184 1.50 -2.99 14.56
N ARG A 185 0.24 -2.76 14.99
CA ARG A 185 -0.20 -2.86 16.39
C ARG A 185 -1.01 -4.12 16.70
N LEU A 186 -1.32 -4.93 15.68
CA LEU A 186 -2.07 -6.17 15.91
C LEU A 186 -1.24 -7.16 16.75
N PRO A 187 -1.89 -7.93 17.62
CA PRO A 187 -1.23 -9.03 18.32
C PRO A 187 -0.54 -9.98 17.34
N GLY A 188 0.72 -10.31 17.62
CA GLY A 188 1.53 -11.17 16.78
C GLY A 188 2.25 -10.46 15.62
N SER A 189 2.01 -9.16 15.37
CA SER A 189 2.79 -8.36 14.40
C SER A 189 4.07 -7.82 15.02
N ASP A 190 5.14 -7.78 14.23
CA ASP A 190 6.42 -7.19 14.58
C ASP A 190 6.50 -5.76 14.04
N PRO A 191 6.34 -4.72 14.90
CA PRO A 191 6.36 -3.32 14.47
C PRO A 191 7.75 -2.84 14.03
N ASP A 192 8.80 -3.57 14.35
CA ASP A 192 10.18 -3.25 13.97
C ASP A 192 10.55 -3.81 12.60
N ASN A 193 9.74 -4.73 12.06
CA ASN A 193 9.93 -5.38 10.77
C ASN A 193 8.73 -5.16 9.84
N LEU A 194 8.59 -3.91 9.39
CA LEU A 194 7.54 -3.48 8.47
C LEU A 194 8.09 -3.35 7.05
N PHE A 195 7.36 -3.92 6.10
CA PHE A 195 7.68 -3.94 4.68
C PHE A 195 6.47 -3.50 3.86
N MET A 196 6.71 -3.04 2.64
CA MET A 196 5.63 -2.81 1.67
C MET A 196 5.96 -3.47 0.33
N LEU A 197 4.92 -3.93 -0.36
CA LEU A 197 5.02 -4.44 -1.71
C LEU A 197 4.02 -3.70 -2.59
N GLY A 198 4.49 -3.10 -3.68
CA GLY A 198 3.65 -2.38 -4.63
C GLY A 198 3.67 -3.01 -6.00
N GLN A 199 2.51 -3.20 -6.63
CA GLN A 199 2.41 -3.67 -8.01
C GLN A 199 1.84 -2.56 -8.90
N SER A 200 2.49 -2.27 -10.05
CA SER A 200 1.99 -1.30 -11.03
C SER A 200 1.77 0.09 -10.38
N ARG A 201 0.53 0.64 -10.42
CA ARG A 201 0.15 1.83 -9.65
C ARG A 201 0.46 1.71 -8.15
N GLY A 202 0.46 0.50 -7.61
CA GLY A 202 0.84 0.26 -6.22
C GLY A 202 2.23 0.78 -5.85
N ALA A 203 3.12 1.01 -6.82
CA ALA A 203 4.38 1.72 -6.62
C ALA A 203 4.16 3.16 -6.16
N ILE A 204 3.24 3.90 -6.79
CA ILE A 204 2.87 5.26 -6.39
C ILE A 204 2.36 5.26 -4.95
N MET A 205 1.45 4.33 -4.62
CA MET A 205 0.89 4.19 -3.28
C MET A 205 1.99 3.89 -2.25
N THR A 206 2.90 2.97 -2.58
CA THR A 206 4.03 2.58 -1.72
C THR A 206 4.98 3.75 -1.47
N PHE A 207 5.46 4.43 -2.50
CA PHE A 207 6.42 5.52 -2.33
C PHE A 207 5.80 6.75 -1.67
N ARG A 208 4.53 7.06 -2.00
CA ARG A 208 3.78 8.11 -1.32
C ARG A 208 3.59 7.80 0.16
N ALA A 209 3.14 6.58 0.50
CA ALA A 209 3.00 6.14 1.88
C ALA A 209 4.34 6.13 2.62
N LEU A 210 5.42 5.69 1.97
CA LEU A 210 6.77 5.69 2.53
C LEU A 210 7.26 7.11 2.89
N ARG A 211 6.92 8.11 2.08
CA ARG A 211 7.25 9.51 2.34
C ARG A 211 6.41 10.11 3.48
N GLU A 212 5.17 9.65 3.66
CA GLU A 212 4.20 10.24 4.60
C GLU A 212 4.18 9.53 5.97
N THR A 213 4.61 8.28 6.04
CA THR A 213 4.62 7.52 7.32
C THR A 213 5.83 7.84 8.18
N THR A 214 5.63 7.80 9.50
CA THR A 214 6.72 7.83 10.49
C THR A 214 7.14 6.44 10.96
N LEU A 215 6.44 5.39 10.52
CA LEU A 215 6.77 4.02 10.88
C LEU A 215 8.06 3.56 10.18
N PRO A 216 8.89 2.73 10.85
CA PRO A 216 10.19 2.29 10.35
C PRO A 216 10.05 1.23 9.25
N ILE A 217 9.76 1.64 8.02
CA ILE A 217 9.70 0.70 6.89
C ILE A 217 11.10 0.27 6.51
N ARG A 218 11.41 -1.00 6.69
CA ARG A 218 12.74 -1.58 6.46
C ARG A 218 13.09 -1.70 4.98
N ALA A 219 12.17 -2.24 4.18
CA ALA A 219 12.34 -2.32 2.74
C ALA A 219 10.99 -2.31 2.01
N VAL A 220 11.06 -1.98 0.73
CA VAL A 220 9.94 -2.08 -0.20
C VAL A 220 10.34 -2.92 -1.41
N ALA A 221 9.36 -3.66 -1.98
CA ALA A 221 9.49 -4.36 -3.25
C ALA A 221 8.45 -3.82 -4.22
N ILE A 222 8.83 -3.58 -5.45
CA ILE A 222 7.97 -3.03 -6.49
C ILE A 222 7.99 -3.92 -7.71
N TYR A 223 6.82 -4.39 -8.13
CA TYR A 223 6.64 -5.22 -9.32
C TYR A 223 6.05 -4.39 -10.45
N SER A 224 6.73 -4.29 -11.57
CA SER A 224 6.29 -3.57 -12.78
C SER A 224 5.72 -2.19 -12.44
N GLY A 225 6.46 -1.42 -11.63
CA GLY A 225 5.99 -0.19 -10.99
C GLY A 225 5.85 0.99 -11.93
N VAL A 226 4.92 1.88 -11.60
CA VAL A 226 4.84 3.23 -12.17
C VAL A 226 5.64 4.17 -11.27
N TYR A 227 6.78 4.67 -11.79
CA TYR A 227 7.70 5.54 -11.04
C TYR A 227 7.58 7.01 -11.46
N ASP A 228 7.11 7.27 -12.69
CA ASP A 228 6.94 8.60 -13.26
C ASP A 228 5.66 8.66 -14.11
N LEU A 229 4.73 9.56 -13.76
CA LEU A 229 3.48 9.72 -14.51
C LEU A 229 3.67 10.45 -15.85
N HIS A 230 4.72 11.26 -16.02
CA HIS A 230 5.02 11.87 -17.32
C HIS A 230 5.47 10.79 -18.31
N ASP A 231 6.30 9.84 -17.86
CA ASP A 231 6.72 8.71 -18.67
C ASP A 231 5.55 7.77 -19.00
N LEU A 232 4.65 7.56 -18.03
CA LEU A 232 3.43 6.77 -18.26
C LEU A 232 2.54 7.42 -19.31
N LEU A 233 2.34 8.75 -19.27
CA LEU A 233 1.54 9.49 -20.25
C LEU A 233 2.21 9.49 -21.64
N ALA A 234 3.53 9.58 -21.70
CA ALA A 234 4.25 9.49 -22.98
C ALA A 234 4.08 8.11 -23.63
N MET A 235 4.02 7.04 -22.85
CA MET A 235 3.79 5.68 -23.33
C MET A 235 2.30 5.40 -23.60
N ARG A 236 1.42 5.96 -22.77
CA ARG A 236 -0.03 5.68 -22.77
C ARG A 236 -0.84 6.97 -22.64
N PRO A 237 -0.97 7.79 -23.71
CA PRO A 237 -1.63 9.09 -23.66
C PRO A 237 -3.09 9.06 -23.17
N ALA A 238 -3.79 7.94 -23.37
CA ALA A 238 -5.18 7.77 -22.90
C ALA A 238 -5.34 7.91 -21.37
N PHE A 239 -4.26 7.78 -20.59
CA PHE A 239 -4.30 8.01 -19.15
C PHE A 239 -4.55 9.48 -18.78
N ASP A 240 -4.32 10.43 -19.68
CA ASP A 240 -4.56 11.85 -19.40
C ASP A 240 -6.05 12.10 -19.08
N GLY A 241 -6.96 11.56 -19.88
CA GLY A 241 -8.41 11.61 -19.60
C GLY A 241 -8.81 10.85 -18.31
N LEU A 242 -8.13 9.76 -17.99
CA LEU A 242 -8.35 9.07 -16.72
C LEU A 242 -7.93 9.94 -15.52
N PHE A 243 -6.79 10.62 -15.62
CA PHE A 243 -6.29 11.49 -14.57
C PHE A 243 -7.18 12.71 -14.35
N GLU A 244 -7.77 13.26 -15.41
CA GLU A 244 -8.78 14.32 -15.28
C GLU A 244 -9.98 13.91 -14.43
N VAL A 245 -10.37 12.63 -14.49
CA VAL A 245 -11.50 12.11 -13.73
C VAL A 245 -11.11 11.73 -12.29
N LEU A 246 -9.87 11.27 -12.07
CA LEU A 246 -9.46 10.72 -10.78
C LEU A 246 -8.71 11.74 -9.91
N ILE A 247 -7.95 12.64 -10.50
CA ILE A 247 -7.08 13.56 -9.76
C ILE A 247 -7.78 14.91 -9.61
N PRO A 248 -8.06 15.35 -8.38
CA PRO A 248 -8.66 16.66 -8.14
C PRO A 248 -7.82 17.79 -8.77
N ASP A 249 -8.49 18.77 -9.36
CA ASP A 249 -7.88 19.96 -9.99
C ASP A 249 -6.80 19.66 -11.03
N TYR A 250 -6.81 18.47 -11.63
CA TYR A 250 -5.79 17.99 -12.56
C TYR A 250 -5.52 18.98 -13.71
N ARG A 251 -6.56 19.48 -14.39
CA ARG A 251 -6.40 20.42 -15.50
C ARG A 251 -5.68 21.70 -15.09
N ARG A 252 -6.01 22.21 -13.90
CA ARG A 252 -5.43 23.45 -13.37
C ARG A 252 -3.98 23.26 -12.92
N HIS A 253 -3.64 22.11 -12.35
CA HIS A 253 -2.37 21.84 -11.71
C HIS A 253 -1.65 20.62 -12.29
N ARG A 254 -1.90 20.32 -13.58
CA ARG A 254 -1.45 19.07 -14.25
C ARG A 254 -0.01 18.70 -13.93
N LYS A 255 0.94 19.61 -14.16
CA LYS A 255 2.36 19.33 -13.89
C LYS A 255 2.61 18.99 -12.42
N ALA A 256 2.09 19.78 -11.50
CA ALA A 256 2.27 19.58 -10.07
C ALA A 256 1.68 18.25 -9.58
N GLU A 257 0.49 17.87 -10.08
CA GLU A 257 -0.18 16.62 -9.73
C GLU A 257 0.54 15.38 -10.29
N LEU A 258 1.12 15.49 -11.50
CA LEU A 258 1.99 14.45 -12.05
C LEU A 258 3.29 14.33 -11.24
N ASP A 259 3.97 15.46 -10.97
CA ASP A 259 5.21 15.49 -10.18
C ASP A 259 5.00 14.92 -8.77
N LYS A 260 3.90 15.27 -8.11
CA LYS A 260 3.53 14.79 -6.78
C LYS A 260 3.45 13.25 -6.70
N ARG A 261 3.07 12.60 -7.80
CA ARG A 261 2.89 11.13 -7.90
C ARG A 261 4.08 10.41 -8.53
N SER A 262 5.08 11.15 -8.98
CA SER A 262 6.27 10.62 -9.67
C SER A 262 7.46 10.60 -8.72
N VAL A 263 7.81 9.42 -8.18
CA VAL A 263 8.93 9.29 -7.22
C VAL A 263 10.27 9.71 -7.81
N THR A 264 10.42 9.65 -9.13
CA THR A 264 11.60 10.16 -9.86
C THR A 264 11.84 11.66 -9.66
N ARG A 265 10.81 12.43 -9.27
CA ARG A 265 10.89 13.88 -9.04
C ARG A 265 11.31 14.26 -7.62
N TRP A 266 11.26 13.31 -6.68
CA TRP A 266 11.56 13.54 -5.27
C TRP A 266 12.28 12.35 -4.58
N PRO A 267 13.25 11.69 -5.21
CA PRO A 267 13.90 10.51 -4.66
C PRO A 267 14.62 10.80 -3.32
N GLY A 268 15.10 12.03 -3.16
CA GLY A 268 15.75 12.49 -1.92
C GLY A 268 14.82 12.57 -0.70
N GLN A 269 13.49 12.58 -0.89
CA GLN A 269 12.51 12.67 0.20
C GLN A 269 12.16 11.30 0.81
N LEU A 270 12.64 10.21 0.24
CA LEU A 270 12.45 8.88 0.80
C LEU A 270 13.36 8.67 2.04
N PRO A 271 12.99 7.82 3.00
CA PRO A 271 13.85 7.47 4.12
C PRO A 271 15.17 6.85 3.64
N PRO A 272 16.34 7.32 4.11
CA PRO A 272 17.63 6.97 3.51
C PRO A 272 18.05 5.51 3.69
N ARG A 273 17.53 4.82 4.69
CA ARG A 273 17.91 3.44 5.02
C ARG A 273 16.93 2.39 4.52
N THR A 274 15.79 2.77 3.97
CA THR A 274 14.81 1.84 3.42
C THR A 274 15.34 1.21 2.14
N GLY A 275 15.44 -0.12 2.09
CA GLY A 275 15.85 -0.85 0.90
C GLY A 275 14.77 -0.83 -0.19
N VAL A 276 15.15 -0.56 -1.43
CA VAL A 276 14.23 -0.52 -2.58
C VAL A 276 14.57 -1.63 -3.56
N LEU A 277 13.70 -2.66 -3.67
CA LEU A 277 13.76 -3.66 -4.71
C LEU A 277 12.80 -3.29 -5.84
N MET A 278 13.27 -3.23 -7.05
CA MET A 278 12.48 -3.03 -8.26
C MET A 278 12.61 -4.25 -9.16
N ILE A 279 11.50 -4.88 -9.53
CA ILE A 279 11.45 -6.02 -10.45
C ILE A 279 10.55 -5.65 -11.61
N HIS A 280 11.03 -5.82 -12.85
CA HIS A 280 10.35 -5.36 -14.04
C HIS A 280 10.59 -6.30 -15.21
N GLY A 281 9.57 -6.51 -16.05
CA GLY A 281 9.72 -7.19 -17.32
C GLY A 281 10.18 -6.22 -18.41
N ASP A 282 11.04 -6.64 -19.33
CA ASP A 282 11.50 -5.75 -20.41
C ASP A 282 10.50 -5.61 -21.57
N GLU A 283 9.50 -6.50 -21.62
CA GLU A 283 8.35 -6.41 -22.53
C GLU A 283 7.10 -5.82 -21.86
N ASP A 284 7.29 -5.01 -20.81
CA ASP A 284 6.17 -4.35 -20.13
C ASP A 284 5.60 -3.18 -20.96
N GLU A 285 4.41 -3.41 -21.56
CA GLU A 285 3.66 -2.42 -22.33
C GLU A 285 2.73 -1.54 -21.50
N ARG A 286 2.71 -1.70 -20.15
CA ARG A 286 1.78 -1.00 -19.27
C ARG A 286 2.45 0.02 -18.37
N ALA A 287 3.67 -0.27 -17.93
CA ALA A 287 4.48 0.62 -17.11
C ALA A 287 5.89 0.76 -17.71
N PRO A 288 6.39 1.99 -17.94
CA PRO A 288 7.64 2.18 -18.67
C PRO A 288 8.85 1.76 -17.84
N LEU A 289 9.59 0.72 -18.27
CA LEU A 289 10.84 0.28 -17.65
C LEU A 289 11.87 1.42 -17.57
N ARG A 290 11.86 2.38 -18.51
CA ARG A 290 12.79 3.52 -18.49
C ARG A 290 12.69 4.32 -17.20
N SER A 291 11.49 4.51 -16.63
CA SER A 291 11.34 5.25 -15.39
C SER A 291 11.88 4.48 -14.17
N ALA A 292 11.84 3.15 -14.19
CA ALA A 292 12.52 2.32 -13.19
C ALA A 292 14.05 2.49 -13.26
N ARG A 293 14.61 2.51 -14.48
CA ARG A 293 16.05 2.75 -14.71
C ARG A 293 16.47 4.16 -14.28
N THR A 294 15.69 5.18 -14.62
CA THR A 294 15.94 6.57 -14.18
C THR A 294 15.92 6.65 -12.65
N PHE A 295 14.95 6.02 -12.01
CA PHE A 295 14.86 6.01 -10.55
C PHE A 295 16.03 5.26 -9.89
N ALA A 296 16.48 4.15 -10.50
CA ALA A 296 17.67 3.42 -10.03
C ALA A 296 18.93 4.30 -10.05
N VAL A 297 19.16 5.05 -11.12
CA VAL A 297 20.29 6.01 -11.23
C VAL A 297 20.21 7.07 -10.12
N GLU A 298 19.03 7.60 -9.83
CA GLU A 298 18.87 8.58 -8.75
C GLU A 298 19.10 7.99 -7.36
N LEU A 299 18.69 6.74 -7.11
CA LEU A 299 18.95 6.04 -5.85
C LEU A 299 20.46 5.80 -5.67
N ASP A 300 21.16 5.42 -6.75
CA ASP A 300 22.62 5.26 -6.76
C ASP A 300 23.33 6.56 -6.43
N ARG A 301 22.98 7.64 -7.13
CA ARG A 301 23.55 8.99 -6.90
C ARG A 301 23.34 9.48 -5.46
N LEU A 302 22.26 9.04 -4.80
CA LEU A 302 21.93 9.38 -3.41
C LEU A 302 22.54 8.40 -2.39
N GLY A 303 23.29 7.38 -2.83
CA GLY A 303 23.86 6.35 -1.96
C GLY A 303 22.80 5.52 -1.21
N ARG A 304 21.63 5.30 -1.82
CA ARG A 304 20.52 4.59 -1.18
C ARG A 304 20.55 3.11 -1.51
N PRO A 305 20.19 2.22 -0.57
CA PRO A 305 20.18 0.78 -0.83
C PRO A 305 19.06 0.43 -1.82
N TYR A 306 19.43 -0.05 -3.00
CA TYR A 306 18.48 -0.49 -4.02
C TYR A 306 18.98 -1.71 -4.81
N LYS A 307 18.05 -2.36 -5.50
CA LYS A 307 18.34 -3.35 -6.55
C LYS A 307 17.27 -3.22 -7.64
N LEU A 308 17.68 -3.16 -8.90
CA LEU A 308 16.80 -3.30 -10.06
C LEU A 308 17.07 -4.64 -10.71
N VAL A 309 16.02 -5.45 -10.85
CA VAL A 309 16.04 -6.72 -11.58
C VAL A 309 15.13 -6.58 -12.79
N VAL A 310 15.67 -6.86 -13.97
CA VAL A 310 14.92 -6.87 -15.22
C VAL A 310 14.86 -8.29 -15.73
N HIS A 311 13.66 -8.83 -15.93
CA HIS A 311 13.43 -10.15 -16.48
C HIS A 311 13.20 -10.08 -17.99
N PRO A 312 14.09 -10.69 -18.82
CA PRO A 312 13.95 -10.69 -20.26
C PRO A 312 12.70 -11.47 -20.72
N GLY A 313 11.98 -10.94 -21.72
CA GLY A 313 10.77 -11.54 -22.29
C GLY A 313 9.54 -11.49 -21.39
N GLU A 314 9.65 -10.88 -20.21
CA GLU A 314 8.53 -10.80 -19.27
C GLU A 314 7.67 -9.55 -19.47
N SER A 315 6.37 -9.77 -19.40
CA SER A 315 5.36 -8.72 -19.47
C SER A 315 5.13 -8.03 -18.13
N HIS A 316 4.17 -7.13 -18.09
CA HIS A 316 3.72 -6.42 -16.88
C HIS A 316 3.37 -7.33 -15.68
N PHE A 317 2.95 -8.56 -15.91
CA PHE A 317 2.47 -9.45 -14.86
C PHE A 317 3.54 -10.38 -14.29
N LEU A 318 4.71 -10.48 -14.94
CA LEU A 318 5.82 -11.34 -14.53
C LEU A 318 5.37 -12.80 -14.31
N ASP A 319 4.41 -13.25 -15.13
CA ASP A 319 3.73 -14.54 -14.92
C ASP A 319 4.67 -15.74 -15.10
N GLY A 320 5.65 -15.65 -16.00
CA GLY A 320 6.59 -16.73 -16.29
C GLY A 320 7.66 -16.93 -15.22
N VAL A 321 7.94 -15.87 -14.43
CA VAL A 321 9.03 -15.85 -13.44
C VAL A 321 8.53 -15.61 -12.01
N ARG A 322 7.25 -15.82 -11.75
CA ARG A 322 6.62 -15.50 -10.46
C ARG A 322 7.29 -16.17 -9.25
N PRO A 323 7.68 -17.46 -9.29
CA PRO A 323 8.40 -18.06 -8.15
C PRO A 323 9.73 -17.36 -7.85
N GLU A 324 10.46 -16.94 -8.91
CA GLU A 324 11.73 -16.21 -8.77
C GLU A 324 11.52 -14.81 -8.19
N VAL A 325 10.51 -14.08 -8.67
CA VAL A 325 10.12 -12.76 -8.17
C VAL A 325 9.77 -12.83 -6.67
N HIS A 326 9.04 -13.86 -6.27
CA HIS A 326 8.69 -14.10 -4.87
C HIS A 326 9.96 -14.40 -4.04
N ALA A 327 10.82 -15.30 -4.50
CA ALA A 327 12.07 -15.63 -3.81
C ALA A 327 12.99 -14.41 -3.67
N GLN A 328 13.16 -13.60 -4.72
CA GLN A 328 13.93 -12.37 -4.70
C GLN A 328 13.39 -11.35 -3.69
N THR A 329 12.05 -11.26 -3.58
CA THR A 329 11.39 -10.37 -2.63
C THR A 329 11.64 -10.80 -1.18
N LEU A 330 11.46 -12.08 -0.88
CA LEU A 330 11.72 -12.61 0.46
C LEU A 330 13.19 -12.45 0.86
N GLN A 331 14.12 -12.74 -0.06
CA GLN A 331 15.55 -12.54 0.16
C GLN A 331 15.88 -11.07 0.45
N TRP A 332 15.22 -10.14 -0.29
CA TRP A 332 15.40 -8.72 -0.07
C TRP A 332 14.90 -8.28 1.29
N PHE A 333 13.71 -8.71 1.69
CA PHE A 333 13.14 -8.37 2.99
C PHE A 333 13.95 -8.94 4.14
N GLU A 334 14.43 -10.19 4.02
CA GLU A 334 15.30 -10.80 5.04
C GLU A 334 16.63 -10.04 5.21
N ARG A 335 17.20 -9.49 4.15
CA ARG A 335 18.42 -8.66 4.22
C ARG A 335 18.22 -7.40 5.08
N PHE A 336 17.01 -6.83 5.10
CA PHE A 336 16.69 -5.62 5.86
C PHE A 336 15.95 -5.90 7.17
N ARG A 337 15.72 -7.17 7.47
CA ARG A 337 15.04 -7.57 8.68
C ARG A 337 15.91 -7.27 9.89
N GLN A 338 15.34 -6.57 10.88
CA GLN A 338 15.97 -6.36 12.17
C GLN A 338 15.84 -7.62 13.02
N ARG A 339 16.95 -8.16 13.49
CA ARG A 339 16.98 -9.31 14.40
C ARG A 339 17.05 -8.82 15.85
N PRO A 340 16.44 -9.56 16.80
CA PRO A 340 16.57 -9.22 18.22
C PRO A 340 18.04 -9.14 18.61
N GLY A 341 18.47 -8.02 19.21
CA GLY A 341 19.83 -7.84 19.69
C GLY A 341 20.84 -7.26 18.68
N GLN A 342 20.38 -6.78 17.52
CA GLN A 342 21.19 -6.00 16.57
C GLN A 342 20.87 -4.52 16.61
#